data_ee213dafd1cf9f9eac50345df94fd56f
#
_entry.id   ee213dafd1cf9f9eac50345df94fd56f
#
_cell.length_a   1.000
_cell.length_b   1.000
_cell.length_c   1.000
_cell.angle_alpha   90.00
_cell.angle_beta   90.00
_cell.angle_gamma   90.00
#
_symmetry.space_group_name_H-M   'P 1'
#
loop_
_entity.id
_entity.type
_entity.pdbx_description
1 polymer ?
#
loop_
_entity_poly.entity_id
_entity_poly.type
_entity_poly.pdbx_seq_one_letter_code
_entity_poly.pdbx_strand_id
1 'polypeptide(L)'
;MSAAIAVDAIGSKNVIGIKLPSKFSSKGSLADAEESIKLLGIESDTIKINNIHKIYLKILKESFDNKLLKLTEENLQSRIRGVLLMAYSNNYSYLLISTGNKSEMSVGYSTIYGDMNGGFNVLKDVYKTELYKLANWRNNLNKKLFKGPSSKVIPE
;
A
#
# COMPACT_ATOMS: atom_id res chain seq x y z
N MET A 1 -0.53 -5.17 7.47
CA MET A 1 -0.63 -4.59 8.83
C MET A 1 -1.40 -3.27 8.89
N SER A 2 -1.07 -2.23 8.10
CA SER A 2 -1.79 -0.94 8.12
C SER A 2 -3.31 -1.07 7.94
N ALA A 3 -3.76 -1.89 6.97
CA ALA A 3 -5.17 -2.16 6.77
C ALA A 3 -5.83 -2.84 7.99
N ALA A 4 -5.13 -3.77 8.63
CA ALA A 4 -5.63 -4.43 9.84
C ALA A 4 -5.82 -3.41 10.99
N ILE A 5 -4.86 -2.51 11.21
CA ILE A 5 -4.97 -1.44 12.20
C ILE A 5 -6.16 -0.52 11.89
N ALA A 6 -6.32 -0.12 10.63
CA ALA A 6 -7.45 0.72 10.23
C ALA A 6 -8.79 0.02 10.49
N VAL A 7 -8.93 -1.25 10.10
CA VAL A 7 -10.14 -2.04 10.34
C VAL A 7 -10.40 -2.23 11.84
N ASP A 8 -9.37 -2.49 12.62
CA ASP A 8 -9.48 -2.62 14.08
C ASP A 8 -9.97 -1.32 14.74
N ALA A 9 -9.54 -0.18 14.22
CA ALA A 9 -9.91 1.13 14.75
C ALA A 9 -11.32 1.58 14.34
N ILE A 10 -11.68 1.45 13.05
CA ILE A 10 -12.90 2.07 12.51
C ILE A 10 -13.91 1.08 11.92
N GLY A 11 -13.56 -0.20 11.82
CA GLY A 11 -14.39 -1.26 11.26
C GLY A 11 -14.23 -1.43 9.74
N SER A 12 -14.50 -2.65 9.24
CA SER A 12 -14.28 -3.02 7.83
C SER A 12 -15.08 -2.19 6.83
N LYS A 13 -16.29 -1.76 7.17
CA LYS A 13 -17.15 -0.94 6.30
C LYS A 13 -16.60 0.47 6.01
N ASN A 14 -15.64 0.93 6.80
CA ASN A 14 -15.04 2.26 6.69
C ASN A 14 -13.62 2.21 6.11
N VAL A 15 -13.19 1.05 5.60
CA VAL A 15 -11.87 0.85 5.02
C VAL A 15 -12.02 0.27 3.63
N ILE A 16 -11.33 0.87 2.66
CA ILE A 16 -11.24 0.35 1.28
C ILE A 16 -9.79 0.07 0.93
N GLY A 17 -9.53 -1.06 0.29
CA GLY A 17 -8.22 -1.45 -0.21
C GLY A 17 -8.09 -1.12 -1.70
N ILE A 18 -7.11 -0.30 -2.09
CA ILE A 18 -6.85 0.01 -3.50
C ILE A 18 -5.63 -0.76 -3.98
N LYS A 19 -5.83 -1.67 -4.92
CA LYS A 19 -4.75 -2.43 -5.57
C LYS A 19 -4.30 -1.72 -6.85
N LEU A 20 -3.01 -1.50 -6.99
CA LEU A 20 -2.39 -0.77 -8.11
C LEU A 20 -1.33 -1.67 -8.79
N PRO A 21 -1.74 -2.78 -9.41
CA PRO A 21 -0.81 -3.71 -10.01
C PRO A 21 -0.12 -3.14 -11.25
N SER A 22 1.14 -3.54 -11.44
CA SER A 22 1.91 -3.33 -12.66
C SER A 22 2.37 -4.68 -13.24
N LYS A 23 3.01 -4.65 -14.41
CA LYS A 23 3.65 -5.85 -15.00
C LYS A 23 4.73 -6.48 -14.10
N PHE A 24 5.25 -5.72 -13.13
CA PHE A 24 6.28 -6.15 -12.19
C PHE A 24 5.72 -6.67 -10.86
N SER A 25 4.41 -6.58 -10.65
CA SER A 25 3.79 -7.10 -9.43
C SER A 25 3.88 -8.62 -9.41
N SER A 26 4.43 -9.19 -8.34
CA SER A 26 4.54 -10.64 -8.20
C SER A 26 3.16 -11.28 -8.00
N LYS A 27 3.03 -12.54 -8.43
CA LYS A 27 1.81 -13.32 -8.18
C LYS A 27 1.53 -13.48 -6.67
N GLY A 28 2.59 -13.66 -5.87
CA GLY A 28 2.48 -13.75 -4.41
C GLY A 28 1.90 -12.47 -3.80
N SER A 29 2.47 -11.29 -4.12
CA SER A 29 1.96 -10.02 -3.60
C SER A 29 0.49 -9.76 -3.95
N LEU A 30 0.04 -10.21 -5.13
CA LEU A 30 -1.36 -10.07 -5.52
C LEU A 30 -2.26 -11.03 -4.73
N ALA A 31 -1.81 -12.27 -4.53
CA ALA A 31 -2.53 -13.27 -3.71
C ALA A 31 -2.63 -12.80 -2.26
N ASP A 32 -1.55 -12.32 -1.66
CA ASP A 32 -1.52 -11.81 -0.28
C ASP A 32 -2.46 -10.59 -0.11
N ALA A 33 -2.53 -9.72 -1.12
CA ALA A 33 -3.45 -8.58 -1.11
C ALA A 33 -4.92 -9.05 -1.14
N GLU A 34 -5.26 -10.02 -2.01
CA GLU A 34 -6.60 -10.59 -2.08
C GLU A 34 -6.98 -11.32 -0.78
N GLU A 35 -6.06 -12.09 -0.23
CA GLU A 35 -6.27 -12.77 1.04
C GLU A 35 -6.47 -11.77 2.19
N SER A 36 -5.67 -10.73 2.28
CA SER A 36 -5.81 -9.65 3.27
C SER A 36 -7.19 -8.99 3.19
N ILE A 37 -7.65 -8.65 1.98
CA ILE A 37 -8.96 -8.05 1.74
C ILE A 37 -10.08 -8.97 2.25
N LYS A 38 -10.00 -10.26 1.89
CA LYS A 38 -10.97 -11.27 2.30
C LYS A 38 -10.99 -11.47 3.83
N LEU A 39 -9.82 -11.62 4.44
CA LEU A 39 -9.70 -11.84 5.89
C LEU A 39 -10.19 -10.63 6.70
N LEU A 40 -9.95 -9.41 6.22
CA LEU A 40 -10.40 -8.18 6.85
C LEU A 40 -11.87 -7.84 6.57
N GLY A 41 -12.47 -8.46 5.54
CA GLY A 41 -13.85 -8.18 5.12
C GLY A 41 -14.04 -6.75 4.61
N ILE A 42 -13.03 -6.19 3.94
CA ILE A 42 -13.07 -4.85 3.37
C ILE A 42 -13.44 -4.85 1.89
N GLU A 43 -14.02 -3.75 1.41
CA GLU A 43 -14.16 -3.50 -0.02
C GLU A 43 -12.81 -3.21 -0.67
N SER A 44 -12.70 -3.45 -1.97
CA SER A 44 -11.48 -3.15 -2.71
C SER A 44 -11.75 -2.74 -4.15
N ASP A 45 -10.85 -1.93 -4.69
CA ASP A 45 -10.81 -1.60 -6.10
C ASP A 45 -9.44 -1.92 -6.71
N THR A 46 -9.36 -2.03 -8.03
CA THR A 46 -8.13 -2.39 -8.75
C THR A 46 -7.90 -1.46 -9.93
N ILE A 47 -6.84 -0.66 -9.86
CA ILE A 47 -6.45 0.28 -10.92
C ILE A 47 -5.11 -0.15 -11.50
N LYS A 48 -5.11 -0.72 -12.71
CA LYS A 48 -3.87 -1.15 -13.39
C LYS A 48 -3.08 0.05 -13.90
N ILE A 49 -1.82 0.18 -13.48
CA ILE A 49 -0.97 1.33 -13.84
C ILE A 49 -0.21 1.16 -15.17
N ASN A 50 -0.28 0.00 -15.82
CA ASN A 50 0.56 -0.34 -16.97
C ASN A 50 0.47 0.66 -18.14
N ASN A 51 -0.73 1.11 -18.48
CA ASN A 51 -0.90 2.03 -19.62
C ASN A 51 -0.36 3.42 -19.31
N ILE A 52 -0.63 3.93 -18.11
CA ILE A 52 -0.10 5.22 -17.66
C ILE A 52 1.42 5.17 -17.64
N HIS A 53 2.00 4.12 -17.05
CA HIS A 53 3.44 3.91 -16.99
C HIS A 53 4.09 3.88 -18.38
N LYS A 54 3.49 3.18 -19.36
CA LYS A 54 3.98 3.16 -20.75
C LYS A 54 4.01 4.55 -21.40
N ILE A 55 2.97 5.36 -21.18
CA ILE A 55 2.90 6.72 -21.72
C ILE A 55 4.00 7.59 -21.12
N TYR A 56 4.18 7.58 -19.80
CA TYR A 56 5.26 8.32 -19.14
C TYR A 56 6.65 7.88 -19.64
N LEU A 57 6.87 6.57 -19.78
CA LEU A 57 8.15 6.07 -20.30
C LEU A 57 8.41 6.54 -21.75
N LYS A 58 7.38 6.58 -22.60
CA LYS A 58 7.53 7.07 -23.97
C LYS A 58 7.98 8.53 -23.97
N ILE A 59 7.28 9.39 -23.25
CA ILE A 59 7.59 10.83 -23.15
C ILE A 59 9.01 11.04 -22.59
N LEU A 60 9.35 10.37 -21.49
CA LEU A 60 10.65 10.55 -20.84
C LEU A 60 11.82 10.02 -21.67
N LYS A 61 11.63 8.94 -22.44
CA LYS A 61 12.67 8.43 -23.34
C LYS A 61 13.03 9.45 -24.43
N GLU A 62 12.05 10.12 -24.99
CA GLU A 62 12.28 11.18 -25.96
C GLU A 62 13.08 12.34 -25.34
N SER A 63 12.77 12.72 -24.09
CA SER A 63 13.48 13.80 -23.38
C SER A 63 14.88 13.42 -22.87
N PHE A 64 15.17 12.13 -22.69
CA PHE A 64 16.42 11.64 -22.11
C PHE A 64 17.31 10.91 -23.12
N ASP A 65 17.18 11.16 -24.41
CA ASP A 65 17.96 10.53 -25.46
C ASP A 65 17.99 8.99 -25.35
N ASN A 66 16.88 8.38 -24.95
CA ASN A 66 16.72 6.95 -24.66
C ASN A 66 17.56 6.40 -23.49
N LYS A 67 18.15 7.26 -22.66
CA LYS A 67 18.98 6.88 -21.51
C LYS A 67 18.19 6.95 -20.20
N LEU A 68 17.18 6.09 -20.04
CA LEU A 68 16.40 6.04 -18.80
C LEU A 68 17.04 5.08 -17.79
N LEU A 69 17.36 5.59 -16.60
CA LEU A 69 17.88 4.78 -15.49
C LEU A 69 16.79 3.90 -14.88
N LYS A 70 17.15 2.68 -14.47
CA LYS A 70 16.23 1.74 -13.81
C LYS A 70 15.56 2.35 -12.57
N LEU A 71 16.32 3.04 -11.75
CA LEU A 71 15.80 3.73 -10.56
C LEU A 71 14.72 4.79 -10.91
N THR A 72 14.89 5.50 -12.03
CA THR A 72 13.90 6.46 -12.52
C THR A 72 12.58 5.75 -12.86
N GLU A 73 12.66 4.60 -13.53
CA GLU A 73 11.48 3.80 -13.89
C GLU A 73 10.76 3.25 -12.65
N GLU A 74 11.51 2.78 -11.65
CA GLU A 74 10.96 2.27 -10.38
C GLU A 74 10.25 3.38 -9.60
N ASN A 75 10.90 4.53 -9.41
CA ASN A 75 10.33 5.69 -8.73
C ASN A 75 9.12 6.27 -9.46
N LEU A 76 9.13 6.22 -10.79
CA LEU A 76 8.00 6.66 -11.60
C LEU A 76 6.75 5.83 -11.30
N GLN A 77 6.87 4.50 -11.18
CA GLN A 77 5.75 3.64 -10.83
C GLN A 77 5.19 3.97 -9.44
N SER A 78 6.05 4.23 -8.46
CA SER A 78 5.65 4.64 -7.11
C SER A 78 4.86 5.95 -7.15
N ARG A 79 5.34 6.95 -7.91
CA ARG A 79 4.66 8.26 -8.06
C ARG A 79 3.34 8.15 -8.80
N ILE A 80 3.24 7.34 -9.85
CA ILE A 80 1.96 7.07 -10.54
C ILE A 80 0.93 6.52 -9.55
N ARG A 81 1.32 5.57 -8.71
CA ARG A 81 0.43 5.05 -7.66
C ARG A 81 0.01 6.15 -6.69
N GLY A 82 0.97 6.99 -6.26
CA GLY A 82 0.69 8.11 -5.37
C GLY A 82 -0.35 9.09 -5.95
N VAL A 83 -0.20 9.48 -7.21
CA VAL A 83 -1.16 10.35 -7.90
C VAL A 83 -2.56 9.73 -7.96
N LEU A 84 -2.66 8.45 -8.34
CA LEU A 84 -3.95 7.76 -8.43
C LEU A 84 -4.63 7.61 -7.06
N LEU A 85 -3.87 7.28 -6.03
CA LEU A 85 -4.38 7.19 -4.66
C LEU A 85 -4.87 8.55 -4.14
N MET A 86 -4.13 9.62 -4.40
CA MET A 86 -4.56 10.98 -4.02
C MET A 86 -5.80 11.44 -4.79
N ALA A 87 -5.89 11.11 -6.08
CA ALA A 87 -7.09 11.40 -6.86
C ALA A 87 -8.31 10.64 -6.31
N TYR A 88 -8.13 9.38 -5.93
CA TYR A 88 -9.18 8.57 -5.30
C TYR A 88 -9.59 9.16 -3.94
N SER A 89 -8.62 9.50 -3.10
CA SER A 89 -8.82 10.16 -1.82
C SER A 89 -9.64 11.45 -1.96
N ASN A 90 -9.27 12.30 -2.91
CA ASN A 90 -9.95 13.58 -3.15
C ASN A 90 -11.40 13.38 -3.67
N ASN A 91 -11.59 12.44 -4.60
CA ASN A 91 -12.91 12.20 -5.19
C ASN A 91 -13.96 11.70 -4.19
N TYR A 92 -13.52 10.88 -3.24
CA TYR A 92 -14.40 10.27 -2.23
C TYR A 92 -14.28 10.91 -0.83
N SER A 93 -13.45 11.93 -0.67
CA SER A 93 -13.14 12.54 0.64
C SER A 93 -12.60 11.53 1.66
N TYR A 94 -11.79 10.58 1.21
CA TYR A 94 -11.19 9.55 2.05
C TYR A 94 -9.82 9.97 2.56
N LEU A 95 -9.47 9.57 3.77
CA LEU A 95 -8.12 9.71 4.30
C LEU A 95 -7.23 8.59 3.71
N LEU A 96 -6.24 8.98 2.91
CA LEU A 96 -5.22 8.05 2.45
C LEU A 96 -4.23 7.74 3.58
N ILE A 97 -4.05 6.43 3.86
CA ILE A 97 -3.09 5.92 4.83
C ILE A 97 -1.85 5.45 4.07
N SER A 98 -0.68 6.00 4.39
CA SER A 98 0.59 5.47 3.93
C SER A 98 1.05 4.29 4.79
N THR A 99 1.87 3.41 4.22
CA THR A 99 2.18 2.10 4.80
C THR A 99 3.66 1.90 5.13
N GLY A 100 4.50 2.93 4.93
CA GLY A 100 5.93 2.88 5.22
C GLY A 100 6.20 2.67 6.72
N ASN A 101 7.18 1.85 7.04
CA ASN A 101 7.62 1.59 8.40
C ASN A 101 8.93 2.34 8.74
N LYS A 102 9.32 2.33 10.02
CA LYS A 102 10.53 3.03 10.48
C LYS A 102 11.81 2.51 9.83
N SER A 103 11.93 1.21 9.57
CA SER A 103 13.12 0.65 8.91
C SER A 103 13.29 1.17 7.48
N GLU A 104 12.20 1.24 6.71
CA GLU A 104 12.21 1.79 5.35
C GLU A 104 12.59 3.27 5.36
N MET A 105 12.00 4.05 6.27
CA MET A 105 12.32 5.47 6.44
C MET A 105 13.79 5.68 6.84
N SER A 106 14.33 4.86 7.74
CA SER A 106 15.71 4.99 8.28
C SER A 106 16.79 4.74 7.22
N VAL A 107 16.52 3.88 6.24
CA VAL A 107 17.48 3.57 5.16
C VAL A 107 17.19 4.31 3.86
N GLY A 108 16.21 5.22 3.85
CA GLY A 108 15.83 5.97 2.65
C GLY A 108 15.15 5.11 1.58
N TYR A 109 14.59 3.95 1.94
CA TYR A 109 13.84 3.08 1.03
C TYR A 109 12.39 3.56 0.93
N SER A 110 12.23 4.75 0.37
CA SER A 110 10.94 5.40 0.18
C SER A 110 11.03 6.39 -0.98
N THR A 111 9.92 6.58 -1.67
CA THR A 111 9.81 7.49 -2.81
C THR A 111 8.98 8.70 -2.45
N ILE A 112 9.61 9.87 -2.43
CA ILE A 112 8.90 11.15 -2.22
C ILE A 112 7.83 11.33 -3.31
N TYR A 113 6.62 11.72 -2.91
CA TYR A 113 5.43 11.82 -3.77
C TYR A 113 4.97 10.49 -4.38
N GLY A 114 5.44 9.36 -3.85
CA GLY A 114 5.05 8.01 -4.25
C GLY A 114 4.42 7.25 -3.08
N ASP A 115 5.13 6.27 -2.55
CA ASP A 115 4.68 5.44 -1.41
C ASP A 115 4.62 6.19 -0.06
N MET A 116 5.20 7.39 0.01
CA MET A 116 5.09 8.29 1.17
C MET A 116 3.79 9.13 1.16
N ASN A 117 3.01 9.09 0.08
CA ASN A 117 1.75 9.84 0.01
C ASN A 117 0.74 9.32 1.03
N GLY A 118 0.04 10.26 1.67
CA GLY A 118 -1.02 9.98 2.62
C GLY A 118 -1.10 11.02 3.74
N GLY A 119 -2.28 11.17 4.31
CA GLY A 119 -2.50 12.08 5.43
C GLY A 119 -2.10 11.50 6.79
N PHE A 120 -1.89 10.17 6.86
CA PHE A 120 -1.50 9.50 8.10
C PHE A 120 -0.69 8.22 7.83
N ASN A 121 0.36 8.02 8.60
CA ASN A 121 1.19 6.82 8.54
C ASN A 121 1.20 6.12 9.91
N VAL A 122 0.48 5.01 10.02
CA VAL A 122 0.30 4.27 11.28
C VAL A 122 1.54 3.49 11.72
N LEU A 123 2.49 3.25 10.80
CA LEU A 123 3.65 2.38 11.03
C LEU A 123 4.99 3.13 11.07
N LYS A 124 4.98 4.46 10.92
CA LYS A 124 6.20 5.26 10.73
C LYS A 124 7.24 5.11 11.84
N ASP A 125 6.80 4.83 13.06
CA ASP A 125 7.66 4.73 14.25
C ASP A 125 7.96 3.28 14.66
N VAL A 126 7.49 2.29 13.87
CA VAL A 126 7.63 0.85 14.19
C VAL A 126 8.65 0.20 13.26
N TYR A 127 9.66 -0.46 13.82
CA TYR A 127 10.62 -1.23 13.05
C TYR A 127 10.03 -2.47 12.42
N LYS A 128 10.53 -2.89 11.28
CA LYS A 128 10.03 -4.05 10.53
C LYS A 128 10.02 -5.34 11.36
N THR A 129 11.02 -5.55 12.20
CA THR A 129 11.09 -6.70 13.11
C THR A 129 9.99 -6.69 14.16
N GLU A 130 9.57 -5.52 14.63
CA GLU A 130 8.46 -5.35 15.56
C GLU A 130 7.11 -5.54 14.86
N LEU A 131 7.00 -5.15 13.58
CA LEU A 131 5.80 -5.39 12.78
C LEU A 131 5.47 -6.87 12.65
N TYR A 132 6.47 -7.73 12.49
CA TYR A 132 6.24 -9.19 12.48
C TYR A 132 5.70 -9.68 13.83
N LYS A 133 6.23 -9.19 14.94
CA LYS A 133 5.73 -9.54 16.28
C LYS A 133 4.28 -9.08 16.47
N LEU A 134 3.98 -7.85 16.05
CA LEU A 134 2.62 -7.29 16.10
C LEU A 134 1.65 -8.07 15.21
N ALA A 135 2.08 -8.47 13.99
CA ALA A 135 1.25 -9.25 13.09
C ALA A 135 0.92 -10.63 13.68
N ASN A 136 1.92 -11.31 14.25
CA ASN A 136 1.73 -12.59 14.94
C ASN A 136 0.83 -12.44 16.16
N TRP A 137 1.06 -11.43 16.99
CA TRP A 137 0.20 -11.13 18.13
C TRP A 137 -1.24 -10.90 17.68
N ARG A 138 -1.46 -10.06 16.65
CA ARG A 138 -2.80 -9.76 16.14
C ARG A 138 -3.50 -10.98 15.57
N ASN A 139 -2.79 -11.84 14.85
CA ASN A 139 -3.35 -13.09 14.29
C ASN A 139 -3.74 -14.12 15.35
N ASN A 140 -3.06 -14.10 16.51
CA ASN A 140 -3.33 -15.01 17.64
C ASN A 140 -4.36 -14.45 18.62
N LEU A 141 -4.90 -13.25 18.35
CA LEU A 141 -5.87 -12.62 19.21
C LEU A 141 -7.24 -13.31 19.06
N ASN A 142 -7.68 -13.99 20.11
CA ASN A 142 -8.94 -14.74 20.14
C ASN A 142 -10.06 -14.03 20.95
N LYS A 143 -9.85 -12.75 21.30
CA LYS A 143 -10.83 -11.92 22.01
C LYS A 143 -11.27 -10.75 21.14
N LYS A 144 -12.54 -10.39 21.19
CA LYS A 144 -13.06 -9.22 20.50
C LYS A 144 -12.67 -7.92 21.24
N LEU A 145 -11.43 -7.49 21.02
CA LEU A 145 -10.91 -6.22 21.58
C LEU A 145 -11.10 -5.04 20.62
N PHE A 146 -11.29 -5.29 19.34
CA PHE A 146 -11.32 -4.29 18.28
C PHE A 146 -12.59 -4.39 17.43
N LYS A 147 -12.81 -3.42 16.56
CA LYS A 147 -13.92 -3.44 15.59
C LYS A 147 -13.71 -4.44 14.45
N GLY A 148 -12.47 -4.84 14.21
CA GLY A 148 -12.11 -5.84 13.21
C GLY A 148 -12.48 -7.27 13.60
N PRO A 149 -12.25 -8.24 12.69
CA PRO A 149 -12.50 -9.66 12.95
C PRO A 149 -11.69 -10.21 14.13
N SER A 150 -12.26 -11.15 14.88
CA SER A 150 -11.59 -11.82 16.02
C SER A 150 -10.77 -13.04 15.60
N SER A 151 -10.41 -13.17 14.30
CA SER A 151 -9.66 -14.26 13.71
C SER A 151 -8.37 -13.75 13.07
N LYS A 152 -7.59 -14.64 12.46
CA LYS A 152 -6.44 -14.28 11.61
C LYS A 152 -6.87 -13.25 10.55
N VAL A 153 -6.13 -12.17 10.40
CA VAL A 153 -6.41 -11.07 9.46
C VAL A 153 -5.23 -10.68 8.57
N ILE A 154 -4.05 -11.22 8.86
CA ILE A 154 -2.82 -10.95 8.11
C ILE A 154 -2.35 -12.29 7.52
N PRO A 155 -2.15 -12.41 6.20
CA PRO A 155 -1.55 -13.58 5.55
C PRO A 155 -0.19 -13.96 6.14
N GLU A 156 0.27 -15.21 5.91
CA GLU A 156 1.59 -15.70 6.33
C GLU A 156 2.69 -15.25 5.39
#